data_50939433668b93d54268c90323dd164d
#
_entry.id   50939433668b93d54268c90323dd164d
#
_cell.length_a   1.000
_cell.length_b   1.000
_cell.length_c   1.000
_cell.angle_alpha   90.00
_cell.angle_beta   90.00
_cell.angle_gamma   90.00
#
_symmetry.space_group_name_H-M   'P 1'
#
loop_
_entity.id
_entity.type
_entity.pdbx_description
1 polymer ?
#
loop_
_entity_poly.entity_id
_entity_poly.type
_entity_poly.pdbx_seq_one_letter_code
_entity_poly.pdbx_strand_id
1 'polypeptide(L)'
;VRYQVDGSIHLAAERHVDRSIIDPYTFAQTNVMGTLALLQAAKLYWESLPEKYEGKRFYHISTDEVYGALEFDGTFFTEETKYQPHSPYSASKASSDHYDRAFHDTYGMPTVVTNCSNNYGPYQFPEKLIPLFIYGMENHCRYMVGERTYATGCM
;
A
#
# COMPACT_ATOMS: atom_id res chain seq x y z
N VAL A 1 16.74 10.05 20.62
CA VAL A 1 15.67 10.54 19.71
C VAL A 1 15.74 12.06 19.68
N ARG A 2 15.76 12.68 18.46
CA ARG A 2 15.89 14.14 18.33
C ARG A 2 14.56 14.86 18.53
N TYR A 3 13.45 14.17 18.26
CA TYR A 3 12.10 14.71 18.36
C TYR A 3 11.20 13.74 19.13
N GLN A 4 10.22 14.27 19.84
CA GLN A 4 9.13 13.47 20.38
C GLN A 4 8.12 13.22 19.26
N VAL A 5 7.90 11.94 18.93
CA VAL A 5 7.03 11.53 17.82
C VAL A 5 5.82 10.82 18.40
N ASP A 6 4.64 11.43 18.26
CA ASP A 6 3.38 10.88 18.76
C ASP A 6 2.62 10.09 17.67
N GLY A 7 2.88 10.39 16.41
CA GLY A 7 2.26 9.71 15.29
C GLY A 7 3.23 9.37 14.18
N SER A 8 2.95 8.27 13.50
CA SER A 8 3.67 7.86 12.28
C SER A 8 2.67 7.56 11.18
N ILE A 9 2.87 8.13 10.00
CA ILE A 9 2.12 7.78 8.79
C ILE A 9 3.08 7.03 7.86
N HIS A 10 2.83 5.74 7.69
CA HIS A 10 3.66 4.85 6.91
C HIS A 10 3.12 4.68 5.50
N LEU A 11 3.73 5.41 4.55
CA LEU A 11 3.41 5.33 3.12
C LEU A 11 4.51 4.64 2.31
N ALA A 12 5.67 4.38 2.92
CA ALA A 12 6.80 3.79 2.21
C ALA A 12 6.51 2.35 1.80
N ALA A 13 6.53 2.08 0.50
CA ALA A 13 6.33 0.75 -0.06
C ALA A 13 6.86 0.67 -1.50
N GLU A 14 7.31 -0.51 -1.91
CA GLU A 14 7.31 -0.89 -3.30
C GLU A 14 5.87 -1.15 -3.74
N ARG A 15 5.47 -0.62 -4.93
CA ARG A 15 4.04 -0.51 -5.30
C ARG A 15 3.68 -0.92 -6.72
N HIS A 16 4.65 -1.38 -7.52
CA HIS A 16 4.42 -1.70 -8.93
C HIS A 16 4.19 -3.21 -9.11
N VAL A 17 2.96 -3.61 -9.45
CA VAL A 17 2.57 -5.02 -9.55
C VAL A 17 3.48 -5.80 -10.50
N ASP A 18 3.73 -5.28 -11.73
CA ASP A 18 4.58 -5.99 -12.71
C ASP A 18 6.01 -6.19 -12.21
N ARG A 19 6.58 -5.20 -11.52
CA ARG A 19 7.89 -5.35 -10.87
C ARG A 19 7.88 -6.40 -9.78
N SER A 20 6.77 -6.54 -9.06
CA SER A 20 6.65 -7.56 -8.01
C SER A 20 6.66 -8.97 -8.57
N ILE A 21 6.20 -9.17 -9.81
CA ILE A 21 6.25 -10.46 -10.50
C ILE A 21 7.69 -10.80 -10.90
N ILE A 22 8.46 -9.80 -11.30
CA ILE A 22 9.87 -9.97 -11.71
C ILE A 22 10.78 -10.16 -10.49
N ASP A 23 10.59 -9.36 -9.44
CA ASP A 23 11.41 -9.38 -8.22
C ASP A 23 10.52 -9.33 -6.96
N PRO A 24 9.90 -10.44 -6.57
CA PRO A 24 9.08 -10.50 -5.36
C PRO A 24 9.87 -10.30 -4.06
N TYR A 25 11.17 -10.57 -4.09
CA TYR A 25 12.05 -10.45 -2.93
C TYR A 25 12.16 -9.00 -2.44
N THR A 26 12.39 -8.06 -3.33
CA THR A 26 12.44 -6.64 -3.01
C THR A 26 11.14 -6.15 -2.39
N PHE A 27 10.00 -6.66 -2.86
CA PHE A 27 8.68 -6.33 -2.28
C PHE A 27 8.51 -6.90 -0.86
N ALA A 28 8.92 -8.14 -0.63
CA ALA A 28 8.89 -8.72 0.71
C ALA A 28 9.82 -7.96 1.67
N GLN A 29 11.03 -7.66 1.23
CA GLN A 29 12.01 -6.92 2.03
C GLN A 29 11.51 -5.52 2.39
N THR A 30 11.00 -4.76 1.42
CA THR A 30 10.56 -3.38 1.63
C THR A 30 9.23 -3.32 2.36
N ASN A 31 8.22 -4.04 1.86
CA ASN A 31 6.85 -3.89 2.38
C ASN A 31 6.65 -4.64 3.68
N VAL A 32 7.16 -5.87 3.80
CA VAL A 32 6.95 -6.68 5.01
C VAL A 32 7.99 -6.35 6.07
N MET A 33 9.26 -6.53 5.74
CA MET A 33 10.34 -6.32 6.72
C MET A 33 10.49 -4.85 7.09
N GLY A 34 10.30 -3.93 6.12
CA GLY A 34 10.31 -2.49 6.36
C GLY A 34 9.19 -2.06 7.30
N THR A 35 7.96 -2.54 7.10
CA THR A 35 6.83 -2.25 8.00
C THR A 35 7.09 -2.82 9.39
N LEU A 36 7.54 -4.07 9.47
CA LEU A 36 7.88 -4.71 10.76
C LEU A 36 8.96 -3.92 11.52
N ALA A 37 9.99 -3.45 10.82
CA ALA A 37 11.05 -2.64 11.43
C ALA A 37 10.51 -1.32 12.00
N LEU A 38 9.60 -0.64 11.29
CA LEU A 38 8.96 0.59 11.75
C LEU A 38 8.03 0.36 12.94
N LEU A 39 7.21 -0.69 12.90
CA LEU A 39 6.35 -1.09 14.02
C LEU A 39 7.18 -1.39 15.27
N GLN A 40 8.26 -2.15 15.12
CA GLN A 40 9.16 -2.48 16.23
C GLN A 40 9.85 -1.22 16.78
N ALA A 41 10.30 -0.32 15.93
CA ALA A 41 10.92 0.93 16.34
C ALA A 41 9.94 1.83 17.11
N ALA A 42 8.70 1.99 16.58
CA ALA A 42 7.65 2.77 17.23
C ALA A 42 7.27 2.15 18.59
N LYS A 43 7.10 0.83 18.64
CA LYS A 43 6.81 0.10 19.88
C LYS A 43 7.89 0.36 20.94
N LEU A 44 9.16 0.11 20.63
CA LEU A 44 10.27 0.29 21.57
C LEU A 44 10.37 1.75 22.04
N TYR A 45 10.18 2.70 21.14
CA TYR A 45 10.24 4.10 21.50
C TYR A 45 9.09 4.49 22.42
N TRP A 46 7.84 4.22 22.05
CA TRP A 46 6.67 4.61 22.85
C TRP A 46 6.63 3.89 24.21
N GLU A 47 6.99 2.61 24.27
CA GLU A 47 7.07 1.89 25.54
C GLU A 47 8.15 2.44 26.49
N SER A 48 9.16 3.14 25.98
CA SER A 48 10.18 3.81 26.79
C SER A 48 9.71 5.12 27.41
N LEU A 49 8.56 5.65 26.98
CA LEU A 49 7.97 6.88 27.49
C LEU A 49 7.06 6.58 28.69
N PRO A 50 6.91 7.54 29.64
CA PRO A 50 6.00 7.37 30.78
C PRO A 50 4.54 7.12 30.37
N GLU A 51 4.07 7.85 29.34
CA GLU A 51 2.73 7.79 28.80
C GLU A 51 2.51 6.57 27.87
N LYS A 52 3.57 5.88 27.47
CA LYS A 52 3.54 4.72 26.55
C LYS A 52 2.74 5.03 25.29
N TYR A 53 1.59 4.36 25.12
CA TYR A 53 0.73 4.47 23.93
C TYR A 53 -0.33 5.57 24.01
N GLU A 54 -0.45 6.27 25.16
CA GLU A 54 -1.44 7.32 25.30
C GLU A 54 -1.15 8.48 24.32
N GLY A 55 -2.14 8.86 23.52
CA GLY A 55 -2.01 9.90 22.50
C GLY A 55 -1.18 9.51 21.28
N LYS A 56 -0.71 8.25 21.18
CA LYS A 56 0.10 7.78 20.05
C LYS A 56 -0.77 7.19 18.94
N ARG A 57 -0.22 7.13 17.69
CA ARG A 57 -0.88 6.50 16.55
C ARG A 57 0.12 6.05 15.50
N PHE A 58 0.04 4.79 15.11
CA PHE A 58 0.72 4.26 13.92
C PHE A 58 -0.31 4.07 12.81
N TYR A 59 -0.17 4.81 11.73
CA TYR A 59 -1.11 4.80 10.61
C TYR A 59 -0.45 4.17 9.38
N HIS A 60 -0.91 2.98 8.99
CA HIS A 60 -0.40 2.23 7.85
C HIS A 60 -1.31 2.40 6.65
N ILE A 61 -0.73 2.83 5.53
CA ILE A 61 -1.43 2.96 4.25
C ILE A 61 -1.24 1.66 3.45
N SER A 62 -2.33 0.92 3.30
CA SER A 62 -2.40 -0.29 2.49
C SER A 62 -3.14 -0.06 1.17
N THR A 63 -3.66 -1.10 0.57
CA THR A 63 -4.32 -1.10 -0.73
C THR A 63 -5.54 -2.01 -0.72
N ASP A 64 -6.54 -1.71 -1.53
CA ASP A 64 -7.69 -2.58 -1.77
C ASP A 64 -7.32 -3.88 -2.50
N GLU A 65 -6.18 -3.93 -3.17
CA GLU A 65 -5.67 -5.15 -3.84
C GLU A 65 -5.43 -6.34 -2.88
N VAL A 66 -5.38 -6.09 -1.57
CA VAL A 66 -5.31 -7.16 -0.56
C VAL A 66 -6.59 -8.01 -0.52
N TYR A 67 -7.72 -7.46 -0.96
CA TYR A 67 -9.00 -8.18 -1.04
C TYR A 67 -9.15 -9.04 -2.30
N GLY A 68 -8.27 -8.84 -3.30
CA GLY A 68 -8.29 -9.58 -4.57
C GLY A 68 -8.89 -8.77 -5.72
N ALA A 69 -9.65 -9.42 -6.58
CA ALA A 69 -10.31 -8.82 -7.73
C ALA A 69 -11.82 -8.76 -7.52
N LEU A 70 -12.46 -7.71 -8.04
CA LEU A 70 -13.90 -7.60 -8.15
C LEU A 70 -14.35 -8.07 -9.53
N GLU A 71 -15.47 -8.76 -9.57
CA GLU A 71 -16.18 -9.05 -10.81
C GLU A 71 -16.96 -7.80 -11.29
N PHE A 72 -17.28 -7.74 -12.58
CA PHE A 72 -18.08 -6.63 -13.15
C PHE A 72 -19.58 -6.80 -12.89
N ASP A 73 -19.94 -7.19 -11.68
CA ASP A 73 -21.32 -7.46 -11.24
C ASP A 73 -21.90 -6.38 -10.32
N GLY A 74 -21.15 -5.29 -10.09
CA GLY A 74 -21.55 -4.18 -9.23
C GLY A 74 -21.29 -4.44 -7.73
N THR A 75 -20.57 -5.48 -7.38
CA THR A 75 -20.14 -5.72 -5.99
C THR A 75 -19.01 -4.78 -5.58
N PHE A 76 -18.84 -4.58 -4.27
CA PHE A 76 -17.79 -3.73 -3.69
C PHE A 76 -17.12 -4.47 -2.55
N PHE A 77 -15.85 -4.11 -2.28
CA PHE A 77 -15.20 -4.52 -1.06
C PHE A 77 -15.83 -3.83 0.16
N THR A 78 -15.92 -4.55 1.26
CA THR A 78 -16.39 -4.07 2.56
C THR A 78 -15.36 -4.43 3.63
N GLU A 79 -15.56 -3.93 4.83
CA GLU A 79 -14.70 -4.24 5.98
C GLU A 79 -14.74 -5.73 6.37
N GLU A 80 -15.77 -6.46 5.93
CA GLU A 80 -15.93 -7.91 6.16
C GLU A 80 -15.31 -8.76 5.03
N THR A 81 -14.87 -8.12 3.94
CA THR A 81 -14.25 -8.84 2.82
C THR A 81 -12.95 -9.48 3.27
N LYS A 82 -12.81 -10.78 2.99
CA LYS A 82 -11.60 -11.52 3.33
C LYS A 82 -10.44 -11.13 2.43
N TYR A 83 -9.24 -11.10 2.98
CA TYR A 83 -8.03 -10.93 2.21
C TYR A 83 -7.80 -12.11 1.28
N GLN A 84 -7.59 -11.81 0.00
CA GLN A 84 -7.37 -12.78 -1.06
C GLN A 84 -6.39 -12.20 -2.12
N PRO A 85 -5.16 -11.86 -1.74
CA PRO A 85 -4.21 -11.21 -2.63
C PRO A 85 -3.78 -12.13 -3.77
N HIS A 86 -3.71 -11.61 -5.01
CA HIS A 86 -3.40 -12.36 -6.21
C HIS A 86 -2.03 -12.03 -6.83
N SER A 87 -1.28 -11.07 -6.28
CA SER A 87 0.06 -10.70 -6.77
C SER A 87 1.09 -10.71 -5.63
N PRO A 88 2.41 -10.83 -5.91
CA PRO A 88 3.43 -10.68 -4.87
C PRO A 88 3.37 -9.31 -4.18
N TYR A 89 3.02 -8.23 -4.89
CA TYR A 89 2.77 -6.92 -4.29
C TYR A 89 1.62 -6.98 -3.29
N SER A 90 0.43 -7.40 -3.71
CA SER A 90 -0.74 -7.46 -2.82
C SER A 90 -0.53 -8.42 -1.66
N ALA A 91 0.18 -9.54 -1.88
CA ALA A 91 0.56 -10.46 -0.81
C ALA A 91 1.51 -9.81 0.22
N SER A 92 2.48 -9.01 -0.25
CA SER A 92 3.38 -8.28 0.65
C SER A 92 2.64 -7.21 1.46
N LYS A 93 1.66 -6.51 0.87
CA LYS A 93 0.82 -5.54 1.57
C LYS A 93 -0.10 -6.21 2.58
N ALA A 94 -0.77 -7.31 2.20
CA ALA A 94 -1.60 -8.09 3.12
C ALA A 94 -0.79 -8.62 4.32
N SER A 95 0.46 -9.04 4.08
CA SER A 95 1.36 -9.46 5.16
C SER A 95 1.69 -8.31 6.11
N SER A 96 1.92 -7.11 5.58
CA SER A 96 2.14 -5.90 6.39
C SER A 96 0.93 -5.58 7.25
N ASP A 97 -0.28 -5.62 6.69
CA ASP A 97 -1.54 -5.38 7.41
C ASP A 97 -1.73 -6.37 8.55
N HIS A 98 -1.38 -7.64 8.34
CA HIS A 98 -1.42 -8.65 9.39
C HIS A 98 -0.42 -8.39 10.51
N TYR A 99 0.77 -7.84 10.22
CA TYR A 99 1.72 -7.42 11.26
C TYR A 99 1.18 -6.23 12.06
N ASP A 100 0.59 -5.22 11.40
CA ASP A 100 -0.05 -4.10 12.09
C ASP A 100 -1.12 -4.60 13.07
N ARG A 101 -2.00 -5.48 12.62
CA ARG A 101 -3.03 -6.10 13.46
C ARG A 101 -2.42 -6.92 14.59
N ALA A 102 -1.40 -7.73 14.33
CA ALA A 102 -0.73 -8.52 15.34
C ALA A 102 -0.08 -7.65 16.42
N PHE A 103 0.50 -6.49 16.05
CA PHE A 103 1.06 -5.55 17.01
C PHE A 103 -0.02 -4.90 17.88
N HIS A 104 -1.18 -4.59 17.29
CA HIS A 104 -2.33 -4.13 18.05
C HIS A 104 -2.80 -5.19 19.05
N ASP A 105 -3.10 -6.38 18.57
CA ASP A 105 -3.70 -7.46 19.38
C ASP A 105 -2.75 -7.97 20.47
N THR A 106 -1.44 -8.01 20.19
CA THR A 106 -0.44 -8.58 21.09
C THR A 106 0.09 -7.55 22.09
N TYR A 107 0.35 -6.33 21.65
CA TYR A 107 1.03 -5.30 22.46
C TYR A 107 0.13 -4.14 22.84
N GLY A 108 -1.12 -4.09 22.36
CA GLY A 108 -2.01 -2.95 22.55
C GLY A 108 -1.56 -1.68 21.81
N MET A 109 -0.69 -1.84 20.80
CA MET A 109 -0.17 -0.71 20.04
C MET A 109 -1.30 -0.06 19.22
N PRO A 110 -1.47 1.27 19.25
CA PRO A 110 -2.57 1.95 18.55
C PRO A 110 -2.28 2.07 17.04
N THR A 111 -2.50 1.00 16.31
CA THR A 111 -2.36 0.95 14.85
C THR A 111 -3.68 1.23 14.15
N VAL A 112 -3.62 1.83 12.97
CA VAL A 112 -4.72 2.03 12.04
C VAL A 112 -4.26 1.61 10.67
N VAL A 113 -5.00 0.73 10.00
CA VAL A 113 -4.76 0.31 8.62
C VAL A 113 -5.86 0.86 7.73
N THR A 114 -5.49 1.41 6.58
CA THR A 114 -6.44 1.83 5.55
C THR A 114 -6.10 1.18 4.22
N ASN A 115 -7.13 0.61 3.59
CA ASN A 115 -7.03 -0.05 2.29
C ASN A 115 -7.55 0.90 1.21
N CYS A 116 -6.65 1.75 0.70
CA CYS A 116 -7.00 2.73 -0.32
C CYS A 116 -7.20 2.06 -1.68
N SER A 117 -8.21 2.48 -2.43
CA SER A 117 -8.32 2.25 -3.86
C SER A 117 -7.34 3.16 -4.64
N ASN A 118 -7.42 3.17 -5.96
CA ASN A 118 -6.53 3.94 -6.80
C ASN A 118 -6.63 5.44 -6.54
N ASN A 119 -5.55 6.02 -6.03
CA ASN A 119 -5.45 7.46 -5.81
C ASN A 119 -4.96 8.16 -7.07
N TYR A 120 -5.49 9.34 -7.35
CA TYR A 120 -5.06 10.21 -8.44
C TYR A 120 -5.02 11.67 -8.00
N GLY A 121 -4.23 12.49 -8.69
CA GLY A 121 -4.10 13.90 -8.36
C GLY A 121 -2.96 14.59 -9.10
N PRO A 122 -2.75 15.89 -8.85
CA PRO A 122 -1.62 16.63 -9.38
C PRO A 122 -0.30 15.96 -9.03
N TYR A 123 0.66 15.99 -9.98
CA TYR A 123 2.00 15.40 -9.82
C TYR A 123 2.02 13.88 -9.62
N GLN A 124 0.94 13.17 -9.99
CA GLN A 124 0.96 11.72 -10.01
C GLN A 124 2.10 11.19 -10.88
N PHE A 125 2.77 10.13 -10.41
CA PHE A 125 3.94 9.59 -11.10
C PHE A 125 3.60 9.10 -12.52
N PRO A 126 4.43 9.39 -13.53
CA PRO A 126 4.12 9.16 -14.95
C PRO A 126 3.82 7.72 -15.37
N GLU A 127 4.26 6.74 -14.60
CA GLU A 127 3.97 5.31 -14.85
C GLU A 127 2.52 4.90 -14.52
N LYS A 128 1.76 5.78 -13.86
CA LYS A 128 0.38 5.49 -13.50
C LYS A 128 -0.57 5.75 -14.65
N LEU A 129 -1.71 5.05 -14.63
CA LEU A 129 -2.66 4.99 -15.76
C LEU A 129 -3.03 6.35 -16.31
N ILE A 130 -3.49 7.29 -15.47
CA ILE A 130 -3.96 8.60 -15.93
C ILE A 130 -2.86 9.42 -16.59
N PRO A 131 -1.71 9.70 -15.93
CA PRO A 131 -0.63 10.44 -16.58
C PRO A 131 -0.04 9.70 -17.79
N LEU A 132 -0.02 8.37 -17.77
CA LEU A 132 0.44 7.58 -18.90
C LEU A 132 -0.49 7.75 -20.13
N PHE A 133 -1.81 7.75 -19.93
CA PHE A 133 -2.77 8.04 -21.00
C PHE A 133 -2.63 9.46 -21.54
N ILE A 134 -2.49 10.46 -20.65
CA ILE A 134 -2.31 11.86 -21.06
C ILE A 134 -1.05 11.99 -21.92
N TYR A 135 0.08 11.45 -21.45
CA TYR A 135 1.34 11.44 -22.20
C TYR A 135 1.18 10.74 -23.57
N GLY A 136 0.48 9.62 -23.60
CA GLY A 136 0.22 8.88 -24.83
C GLY A 136 -0.64 9.64 -25.84
N MET A 137 -1.66 10.32 -25.37
CA MET A 137 -2.50 11.18 -26.21
C MET A 137 -1.67 12.32 -26.83
N GLU A 138 -0.81 12.97 -26.03
CA GLU A 138 0.05 14.05 -26.50
C GLU A 138 1.13 13.60 -27.50
N ASN A 139 1.63 12.38 -27.36
CA ASN A 139 2.73 11.85 -28.16
C ASN A 139 2.30 10.80 -29.18
N HIS A 140 1.00 10.59 -29.38
CA HIS A 140 0.44 9.60 -30.32
C HIS A 140 1.01 8.18 -30.13
N CYS A 141 1.30 7.82 -28.89
CA CYS A 141 1.86 6.51 -28.55
C CYS A 141 0.75 5.48 -28.28
N ARG A 142 1.08 4.20 -28.50
CA ARG A 142 0.24 3.07 -28.09
C ARG A 142 0.71 2.54 -26.74
N TYR A 143 -0.22 2.24 -25.85
CA TYR A 143 0.09 1.65 -24.55
C TYR A 143 -0.64 0.31 -24.38
N MET A 144 0.04 -0.61 -23.71
CA MET A 144 -0.57 -1.84 -23.23
C MET A 144 -0.87 -1.73 -21.73
N VAL A 145 -2.10 -2.06 -21.36
CA VAL A 145 -2.50 -2.22 -19.96
C VAL A 145 -3.00 -3.65 -19.81
N GLY A 146 -2.21 -4.48 -19.16
CA GLY A 146 -2.41 -5.93 -19.15
C GLY A 146 -2.26 -6.49 -20.56
N GLU A 147 -3.18 -7.34 -21.00
CA GLU A 147 -3.21 -7.92 -22.35
C GLU A 147 -3.86 -7.03 -23.42
N ARG A 148 -4.35 -5.84 -23.04
CA ARG A 148 -5.06 -4.94 -23.94
C ARG A 148 -4.18 -3.79 -24.41
N THR A 149 -4.15 -3.59 -25.73
CA THR A 149 -3.50 -2.44 -26.35
C THR A 149 -4.51 -1.31 -26.51
N TYR A 150 -4.21 -0.14 -25.94
CA TYR A 150 -5.00 1.08 -26.13
C TYR A 150 -4.27 1.99 -27.11
N ALA A 151 -4.93 2.28 -28.24
CA ALA A 151 -4.46 3.29 -29.19
C ALA A 151 -5.05 4.65 -28.78
N THR A 152 -4.21 5.60 -28.41
CA THR A 152 -4.61 7.00 -28.33
C THR A 152 -4.63 7.56 -29.73
N GLY A 153 -5.84 7.94 -30.19
CA GLY A 153 -6.22 8.21 -31.54
C GLY A 153 -5.17 8.84 -32.45
N CYS A 154 -4.91 8.14 -33.54
CA CYS A 154 -4.49 8.79 -34.76
C CYS A 154 -5.75 9.29 -35.47
N MET A 155 -6.01 10.58 -35.50
CA MET A 155 -6.67 11.22 -36.62
C MET A 155 -5.64 11.84 -37.50
#